data_7f874f5c680304a6ad6ff715720d2dff
#
_entry.id   7f874f5c680304a6ad6ff715720d2dff
#
_cell.length_a   1.000
_cell.length_b   1.000
_cell.length_c   1.000
_cell.angle_alpha   90.00
_cell.angle_beta   90.00
_cell.angle_gamma   90.00
#
_symmetry.space_group_name_H-M   'P 1'
#
loop_
_entity.id
_entity.type
_entity.pdbx_description
1 polymer ?
#
loop_
_entity_poly.entity_id
_entity_poly.type
_entity_poly.pdbx_seq_one_letter_code
_entity_poly.pdbx_strand_id
1 'polypeptide(L)'
;MMGFLAGLMGMAAIGAGAFFGMSEPDDEDEPGEETTNEESSDTVDENSGDSVMDFATGEASDCDDADGNTAEDAPPDIGPEDRATPAAETQPDETELPGLTTVQAVPDASEDSDDPDETISAGTDNADTITGAPGVDLVNGYAGDDNVRGGGGGDRLWGGEGDDRVRGDAGDDTVHGQDGDDRLWGGKGADSVFGHNGDDSLDGGMDDDSLVGSAGNDGLIGGSGDDALHGGLGSDTLSGDGGQDNLFGGWGDDALSGLLNDPATGALDDIDGRDYLNGGGGNDMILAGKEDIVTPGTGADTVALGDWITPGHAAEILGFSAEEDGIMVLFDDSADADPQLTLEMDSEDAARQHILLNGTRIASVADAPGLGLGHITLVAQSSLPAVSGA
;
A
#
# COMPACT_ATOMS: atom_id res chain seq x y z
N MET A 1 -10.60 7.63 -1.14
CA MET A 1 -9.29 7.90 -0.57
C MET A 1 -8.26 8.40 -1.59
N MET A 2 -8.03 7.72 -2.71
CA MET A 2 -7.14 8.21 -3.79
C MET A 2 -7.30 9.71 -4.12
N GLY A 3 -8.54 10.25 -4.16
CA GLY A 3 -8.76 11.66 -4.41
C GLY A 3 -8.26 12.60 -3.30
N PHE A 4 -8.23 12.15 -2.05
CA PHE A 4 -7.72 12.94 -0.93
C PHE A 4 -6.18 12.97 -0.93
N LEU A 5 -5.55 11.82 -1.14
CA LEU A 5 -4.09 11.75 -1.27
C LEU A 5 -3.58 12.58 -2.47
N ALA A 6 -4.23 12.50 -3.63
CA ALA A 6 -3.87 13.31 -4.79
C ALA A 6 -4.02 14.82 -4.51
N GLY A 7 -5.00 15.22 -3.68
CA GLY A 7 -5.15 16.60 -3.21
C GLY A 7 -4.01 17.03 -2.30
N LEU A 8 -3.56 16.16 -1.41
CA LEU A 8 -2.46 16.41 -0.48
C LEU A 8 -1.11 16.49 -1.21
N MET A 9 -0.84 15.59 -2.18
CA MET A 9 0.35 15.64 -3.03
C MET A 9 0.47 16.96 -3.80
N GLY A 10 -0.65 17.49 -4.32
CA GLY A 10 -0.64 18.77 -5.01
C GLY A 10 -0.22 19.96 -4.11
N MET A 11 -0.43 19.86 -2.81
CA MET A 11 -0.01 20.87 -1.85
C MET A 11 1.46 20.74 -1.45
N ALA A 12 1.99 19.53 -1.30
CA ALA A 12 3.41 19.32 -0.99
C ALA A 12 4.31 19.86 -2.10
N ALA A 13 3.94 19.65 -3.37
CA ALA A 13 4.66 20.19 -4.53
C ALA A 13 4.65 21.73 -4.61
N ILE A 14 3.61 22.40 -4.08
CA ILE A 14 3.53 23.87 -4.05
C ILE A 14 4.39 24.44 -2.89
N GLY A 15 4.54 23.70 -1.79
CA GLY A 15 5.35 24.12 -0.64
C GLY A 15 6.86 24.09 -0.93
N ALA A 16 7.34 23.10 -1.67
CA ALA A 16 8.75 22.98 -2.07
C ALA A 16 9.19 24.03 -3.10
N GLY A 17 8.25 24.55 -3.91
CA GLY A 17 8.55 25.58 -4.93
C GLY A 17 8.70 27.03 -4.39
N ALA A 18 8.38 27.29 -3.13
CA ALA A 18 8.40 28.66 -2.58
C ALA A 18 9.73 29.06 -1.91
N PHE A 19 10.71 28.16 -1.79
CA PHE A 19 11.98 28.44 -1.09
C PHE A 19 13.19 28.73 -1.98
N PHE A 20 13.07 28.68 -3.31
CA PHE A 20 14.15 29.04 -4.22
C PHE A 20 13.81 30.30 -5.04
N GLY A 21 14.00 31.43 -4.42
CA GLY A 21 13.90 32.70 -5.09
C GLY A 21 14.45 33.85 -4.28
N MET A 22 15.79 33.92 -4.12
CA MET A 22 16.47 35.20 -3.92
C MET A 22 17.99 35.10 -4.16
N SER A 23 18.38 35.79 -5.23
CA SER A 23 19.63 36.50 -5.48
C SER A 23 20.83 35.75 -6.03
N GLU A 24 21.01 35.94 -7.32
CA GLU A 24 22.35 36.12 -7.91
C GLU A 24 22.98 37.46 -7.50
N PRO A 25 24.31 37.58 -7.49
CA PRO A 25 24.89 38.38 -8.57
C PRO A 25 26.17 37.79 -9.20
N ASP A 26 26.33 38.17 -10.49
CA ASP A 26 27.42 38.08 -11.39
C ASP A 26 28.85 38.19 -10.82
N ASP A 27 29.83 37.47 -11.41
CA ASP A 27 30.91 37.99 -12.27
C ASP A 27 31.98 36.94 -12.53
N GLU A 28 32.21 36.75 -13.85
CA GLU A 28 33.42 36.60 -14.66
C GLU A 28 34.71 36.00 -14.05
N ASP A 29 35.25 34.98 -14.73
CA ASP A 29 36.51 34.90 -15.43
C ASP A 29 37.13 33.50 -15.45
N GLU A 30 37.28 32.97 -16.65
CA GLU A 30 38.26 31.93 -17.04
C GLU A 30 39.68 32.53 -17.17
N PRO A 31 40.81 31.81 -17.37
CA PRO A 31 41.00 30.44 -17.88
C PRO A 31 42.22 29.65 -17.33
N GLY A 32 42.25 28.34 -17.64
CA GLY A 32 43.51 27.70 -18.11
C GLY A 32 44.34 26.89 -17.12
N GLU A 33 44.52 25.64 -17.33
CA GLU A 33 45.70 24.94 -17.88
C GLU A 33 45.73 23.45 -17.52
N GLU A 34 46.10 22.70 -18.52
CA GLU A 34 46.43 21.28 -18.57
C GLU A 34 47.54 20.87 -17.56
N THR A 35 47.52 19.59 -17.13
CA THR A 35 48.62 18.63 -17.41
C THR A 35 48.39 17.25 -16.78
N THR A 36 48.37 16.26 -17.66
CA THR A 36 49.14 15.01 -17.75
C THR A 36 49.13 13.97 -16.65
N ASN A 37 48.62 12.78 -17.08
CA ASN A 37 49.12 11.41 -16.95
C ASN A 37 50.04 11.05 -15.75
N GLU A 38 49.69 9.94 -15.10
CA GLU A 38 50.57 8.76 -15.11
C GLU A 38 49.82 7.49 -14.68
N GLU A 39 50.03 6.45 -15.44
CA GLU A 39 49.67 5.08 -15.25
C GLU A 39 50.46 4.47 -14.06
N SER A 40 49.89 3.54 -13.33
CA SER A 40 50.58 2.32 -12.92
C SER A 40 49.64 1.21 -12.54
N SER A 41 49.79 0.18 -13.25
CA SER A 41 49.47 -1.23 -13.25
C SER A 41 49.70 -1.98 -11.92
N ASP A 42 48.98 -3.14 -11.90
CA ASP A 42 49.26 -4.39 -11.18
C ASP A 42 48.78 -4.44 -9.73
N THR A 43 48.04 -5.44 -9.30
CA THR A 43 48.13 -6.90 -9.54
C THR A 43 46.87 -7.58 -9.00
N VAL A 44 46.53 -8.68 -9.65
CA VAL A 44 45.59 -9.72 -9.28
C VAL A 44 45.93 -10.31 -7.92
N ASP A 45 44.91 -10.59 -7.08
CA ASP A 45 44.96 -11.78 -6.26
C ASP A 45 43.55 -12.39 -6.09
N GLU A 46 43.45 -13.60 -6.59
CA GLU A 46 42.33 -14.51 -6.39
C GLU A 46 42.39 -15.05 -4.96
N ASN A 47 41.28 -15.09 -4.25
CA ASN A 47 40.94 -16.30 -3.49
C ASN A 47 39.49 -16.30 -2.94
N SER A 48 38.71 -17.19 -3.49
CA SER A 48 37.72 -18.10 -2.91
C SER A 48 37.08 -17.79 -1.56
N GLY A 49 35.77 -17.89 -1.53
CA GLY A 49 35.02 -18.11 -0.30
C GLY A 49 33.51 -18.20 -0.54
N ASP A 50 33.06 -19.32 -1.05
CA ASP A 50 31.69 -19.79 -0.98
C ASP A 50 31.11 -19.63 0.44
N SER A 51 29.93 -19.07 0.55
CA SER A 51 29.06 -19.35 1.68
C SER A 51 27.61 -19.32 1.24
N VAL A 52 27.19 -20.42 0.67
CA VAL A 52 25.78 -20.80 0.53
C VAL A 52 25.27 -21.08 1.94
N MET A 53 24.29 -20.31 2.42
CA MET A 53 23.54 -20.67 3.62
C MET A 53 22.46 -21.67 3.26
N ASP A 54 22.76 -22.91 3.60
CA ASP A 54 21.89 -24.07 3.59
C ASP A 54 20.88 -23.97 4.74
N PHE A 55 19.59 -23.85 4.45
CA PHE A 55 18.54 -23.98 5.45
C PHE A 55 18.24 -25.46 5.65
N ALA A 56 18.82 -26.01 6.71
CA ALA A 56 18.59 -27.37 7.14
C ALA A 56 17.17 -27.53 7.71
N THR A 57 16.49 -28.51 7.18
CA THR A 57 15.25 -29.15 7.65
C THR A 57 15.42 -29.60 9.12
N GLY A 58 14.58 -29.09 10.01
CA GLY A 58 14.43 -29.57 11.39
C GLY A 58 13.19 -30.44 11.53
N GLU A 59 13.43 -31.69 11.87
CA GLU A 59 12.43 -32.72 12.08
C GLU A 59 11.49 -32.43 13.25
N ALA A 60 10.24 -32.86 13.10
CA ALA A 60 9.23 -32.92 14.13
C ALA A 60 9.64 -33.82 15.30
N SER A 61 9.44 -33.38 16.53
CA SER A 61 9.41 -34.25 17.69
C SER A 61 8.05 -34.13 18.39
N ASP A 62 7.38 -35.27 18.44
CA ASP A 62 6.18 -35.58 19.21
C ASP A 62 6.33 -35.17 20.68
N CYS A 63 5.27 -34.61 21.25
CA CYS A 63 5.03 -34.65 22.69
C CYS A 63 3.55 -34.94 22.92
N ASP A 64 3.33 -36.12 23.47
CA ASP A 64 2.07 -36.69 23.94
C ASP A 64 1.46 -35.93 25.15
N ASP A 65 0.15 -35.92 25.11
CA ASP A 65 -0.88 -35.94 26.17
C ASP A 65 -0.53 -35.62 27.65
N ALA A 66 -1.31 -34.71 28.22
CA ALA A 66 -1.87 -34.90 29.57
C ALA A 66 -3.10 -34.02 29.83
N ASP A 67 -4.16 -34.66 30.13
CA ASP A 67 -5.49 -34.26 30.62
C ASP A 67 -5.52 -33.16 31.67
N GLY A 68 -6.58 -32.33 31.67
CA GLY A 68 -6.90 -31.48 32.80
C GLY A 68 -8.07 -30.51 32.60
N ASN A 69 -9.25 -31.07 32.57
CA ASN A 69 -10.57 -30.46 32.74
C ASN A 69 -10.64 -29.39 33.84
N THR A 70 -11.17 -28.18 33.56
CA THR A 70 -12.19 -27.51 34.38
C THR A 70 -12.94 -26.48 33.53
N ALA A 71 -14.28 -26.68 33.52
CA ALA A 71 -15.27 -25.78 32.96
C ALA A 71 -15.41 -24.50 33.81
N GLU A 72 -16.01 -23.50 33.17
CA GLU A 72 -16.76 -22.34 33.67
C GLU A 72 -16.07 -20.99 33.36
N ASP A 73 -16.44 -20.37 32.25
CA ASP A 73 -17.22 -19.12 32.18
C ASP A 73 -17.44 -18.75 30.71
N ALA A 74 -18.63 -18.96 30.22
CA ALA A 74 -19.08 -18.43 28.95
C ALA A 74 -19.54 -16.98 29.14
N PRO A 75 -19.12 -16.05 28.28
CA PRO A 75 -19.74 -14.71 28.23
C PRO A 75 -21.19 -14.82 27.68
N PRO A 76 -22.07 -13.87 28.02
CA PRO A 76 -23.49 -13.97 27.71
C PRO A 76 -23.73 -13.86 26.18
N ASP A 77 -24.61 -14.75 25.74
CA ASP A 77 -25.26 -14.79 24.43
C ASP A 77 -25.91 -13.42 24.11
N ILE A 78 -25.33 -12.66 23.20
CA ILE A 78 -25.98 -11.53 22.56
C ILE A 78 -26.56 -12.05 21.24
N GLY A 79 -27.93 -12.17 21.25
CA GLY A 79 -28.69 -12.70 20.14
C GLY A 79 -28.47 -11.93 18.83
N PRO A 80 -28.81 -12.57 17.70
CA PRO A 80 -28.59 -12.03 16.37
C PRO A 80 -29.70 -11.05 15.99
N GLU A 81 -29.53 -9.77 16.35
CA GLU A 81 -30.37 -8.71 15.81
C GLU A 81 -29.52 -7.46 15.57
N ASP A 82 -29.53 -7.00 14.33
CA ASP A 82 -28.89 -5.81 13.76
C ASP A 82 -27.40 -5.93 13.35
N ARG A 83 -27.13 -6.80 12.41
CA ARG A 83 -26.11 -6.55 11.43
C ARG A 83 -26.76 -5.85 10.25
N ALA A 84 -26.53 -4.56 10.09
CA ALA A 84 -26.84 -3.85 8.87
C ALA A 84 -26.05 -4.55 7.75
N THR A 85 -26.75 -5.12 6.79
CA THR A 85 -26.15 -5.57 5.53
C THR A 85 -25.51 -4.36 4.88
N PRO A 86 -24.24 -4.42 4.48
CA PRO A 86 -23.67 -3.38 3.63
C PRO A 86 -24.56 -3.23 2.40
N ALA A 87 -24.81 -1.99 2.03
CA ALA A 87 -25.60 -1.67 0.84
C ALA A 87 -24.90 -2.34 -0.35
N ALA A 88 -25.66 -3.14 -1.09
CA ALA A 88 -25.18 -3.73 -2.34
C ALA A 88 -24.62 -2.61 -3.21
N GLU A 89 -23.33 -2.64 -3.46
CA GLU A 89 -22.71 -1.78 -4.47
C GLU A 89 -23.39 -2.07 -5.77
N THR A 90 -23.95 -1.03 -6.36
CA THR A 90 -24.53 -1.09 -7.71
C THR A 90 -23.35 -1.19 -8.67
N GLN A 91 -23.09 -2.40 -9.13
CA GLN A 91 -22.16 -2.65 -10.22
C GLN A 91 -22.48 -1.72 -11.41
N PRO A 92 -21.47 -1.11 -12.05
CA PRO A 92 -21.70 -0.35 -13.27
C PRO A 92 -22.26 -1.28 -14.36
N ASP A 93 -23.28 -0.79 -15.03
CA ASP A 93 -24.02 -1.43 -16.12
C ASP A 93 -23.05 -1.87 -17.23
N GLU A 94 -22.92 -3.18 -17.41
CA GLU A 94 -22.09 -3.78 -18.47
C GLU A 94 -22.75 -3.47 -19.84
N THR A 95 -22.34 -2.38 -20.47
CA THR A 95 -22.63 -2.15 -21.88
C THR A 95 -21.70 -3.05 -22.70
N GLU A 96 -22.28 -4.12 -23.28
CA GLU A 96 -21.58 -4.98 -24.25
C GLU A 96 -20.89 -4.12 -25.33
N LEU A 97 -19.56 -4.20 -25.37
CA LEU A 97 -18.76 -3.62 -26.42
C LEU A 97 -18.87 -4.52 -27.67
N PRO A 98 -19.15 -3.98 -28.86
CA PRO A 98 -19.27 -4.80 -30.07
C PRO A 98 -17.88 -5.23 -30.56
N GLY A 99 -17.63 -6.52 -30.54
CA GLY A 99 -16.45 -7.15 -31.11
C GLY A 99 -15.74 -8.15 -30.20
N LEU A 100 -16.17 -8.31 -28.95
CA LEU A 100 -15.59 -9.30 -28.04
C LEU A 100 -15.97 -10.73 -28.42
N THR A 101 -15.00 -11.62 -28.36
CA THR A 101 -15.23 -13.07 -28.45
C THR A 101 -15.51 -13.59 -27.04
N THR A 102 -16.69 -14.13 -26.79
CA THR A 102 -17.01 -14.76 -25.51
C THR A 102 -16.49 -16.20 -25.53
N VAL A 103 -15.51 -16.48 -24.71
CA VAL A 103 -15.01 -17.85 -24.49
C VAL A 103 -15.67 -18.38 -23.21
N GLN A 104 -16.36 -19.50 -23.34
CA GLN A 104 -16.94 -20.18 -22.20
C GLN A 104 -15.99 -21.29 -21.76
N ALA A 105 -15.66 -21.32 -20.45
CA ALA A 105 -14.84 -22.35 -19.87
C ALA A 105 -15.35 -23.77 -20.23
N VAL A 106 -14.46 -24.65 -20.60
CA VAL A 106 -14.77 -26.06 -20.89
C VAL A 106 -14.09 -26.88 -19.80
N PRO A 107 -14.81 -27.73 -19.07
CA PRO A 107 -14.22 -28.62 -18.08
C PRO A 107 -13.06 -29.42 -18.72
N ASP A 108 -11.93 -29.43 -18.04
CA ASP A 108 -10.78 -30.23 -18.51
C ASP A 108 -11.16 -31.70 -18.55
N ALA A 109 -11.12 -32.27 -19.76
CA ALA A 109 -11.33 -33.71 -20.00
C ALA A 109 -10.00 -34.49 -19.92
N SER A 110 -8.91 -33.87 -19.40
CA SER A 110 -7.65 -34.58 -19.20
C SER A 110 -7.81 -35.59 -18.06
N GLU A 111 -7.47 -36.85 -18.33
CA GLU A 111 -7.64 -37.99 -17.40
C GLU A 111 -6.69 -37.95 -16.19
N ASP A 112 -6.02 -36.80 -15.92
CA ASP A 112 -4.98 -36.64 -14.91
C ASP A 112 -5.25 -35.54 -13.87
N SER A 113 -6.38 -34.78 -13.94
CA SER A 113 -6.82 -33.90 -12.86
C SER A 113 -7.66 -34.69 -11.86
N ASP A 114 -7.16 -34.84 -10.65
CA ASP A 114 -7.90 -35.49 -9.55
C ASP A 114 -9.10 -34.66 -9.06
N ASP A 115 -9.27 -33.39 -9.56
CA ASP A 115 -10.37 -32.50 -9.23
C ASP A 115 -11.35 -32.40 -10.43
N PRO A 116 -12.59 -32.89 -10.26
CA PRO A 116 -13.59 -32.88 -11.34
C PRO A 116 -14.16 -31.48 -11.62
N ASP A 117 -13.81 -30.48 -10.80
CA ASP A 117 -14.33 -29.13 -10.90
C ASP A 117 -13.24 -28.12 -11.42
N GLU A 118 -12.01 -28.61 -11.77
CA GLU A 118 -10.97 -27.80 -12.40
C GLU A 118 -11.27 -27.55 -13.87
N THR A 119 -11.18 -26.27 -14.29
CA THR A 119 -11.32 -25.93 -15.72
C THR A 119 -10.10 -25.17 -16.23
N ILE A 120 -9.75 -25.39 -17.50
CA ILE A 120 -8.70 -24.65 -18.19
C ILE A 120 -9.33 -23.86 -19.33
N SER A 121 -9.14 -22.55 -19.33
CA SER A 121 -9.66 -21.65 -20.35
C SER A 121 -8.57 -20.78 -20.92
N ALA A 122 -8.63 -20.54 -22.21
CA ALA A 122 -7.65 -19.75 -22.93
C ALA A 122 -8.34 -18.81 -23.92
N GLY A 123 -7.92 -17.56 -23.91
CA GLY A 123 -8.31 -16.54 -24.89
C GLY A 123 -7.58 -16.66 -26.22
N THR A 124 -7.48 -15.58 -26.93
CA THR A 124 -6.84 -15.43 -28.24
C THR A 124 -5.88 -14.23 -28.22
N ASP A 125 -5.37 -13.82 -29.38
CA ASP A 125 -4.61 -12.56 -29.51
C ASP A 125 -5.53 -11.32 -29.73
N ASN A 126 -6.79 -11.38 -29.29
CA ASN A 126 -7.73 -10.25 -29.43
C ASN A 126 -8.54 -10.13 -28.14
N ALA A 127 -9.17 -8.97 -27.94
CA ALA A 127 -10.03 -8.75 -26.81
C ALA A 127 -11.09 -9.86 -26.63
N ASP A 128 -11.04 -10.54 -25.49
CA ASP A 128 -11.88 -11.68 -25.16
C ASP A 128 -12.70 -11.42 -23.87
N THR A 129 -13.77 -12.17 -23.69
CA THR A 129 -14.48 -12.26 -22.42
C THR A 129 -14.50 -13.70 -21.97
N ILE A 130 -13.82 -14.01 -20.87
CA ILE A 130 -13.64 -15.35 -20.34
C ILE A 130 -14.25 -15.41 -18.95
N THR A 131 -15.04 -16.45 -18.69
CA THR A 131 -15.59 -16.67 -17.36
C THR A 131 -15.36 -18.12 -16.97
N GLY A 132 -14.76 -18.33 -15.83
CA GLY A 132 -14.53 -19.63 -15.22
C GLY A 132 -15.83 -20.29 -14.76
N ALA A 133 -15.69 -21.41 -14.11
CA ALA A 133 -16.76 -22.20 -13.53
C ALA A 133 -16.70 -22.09 -11.98
N PRO A 134 -17.64 -22.66 -11.23
CA PRO A 134 -17.39 -22.91 -9.81
C PRO A 134 -16.31 -23.99 -9.65
N GLY A 135 -15.27 -23.76 -8.85
CA GLY A 135 -14.15 -24.67 -8.64
C GLY A 135 -12.83 -24.00 -9.01
N VAL A 136 -11.75 -24.74 -9.06
CA VAL A 136 -10.42 -24.20 -9.39
C VAL A 136 -10.29 -24.02 -10.89
N ASP A 137 -10.02 -22.79 -11.34
CA ASP A 137 -9.86 -22.47 -12.74
C ASP A 137 -8.43 -21.97 -13.07
N LEU A 138 -7.94 -22.34 -14.25
CA LEU A 138 -6.75 -21.78 -14.87
C LEU A 138 -7.18 -21.00 -16.12
N VAL A 139 -7.05 -19.68 -16.10
CA VAL A 139 -7.51 -18.82 -17.20
C VAL A 139 -6.39 -17.92 -17.69
N ASN A 140 -6.19 -17.85 -19.00
CA ASN A 140 -5.23 -16.96 -19.63
C ASN A 140 -5.88 -16.21 -20.79
N GLY A 141 -5.87 -14.84 -20.73
CA GLY A 141 -6.37 -13.98 -21.80
C GLY A 141 -5.46 -14.00 -23.03
N TYR A 142 -4.13 -14.01 -22.86
CA TYR A 142 -3.03 -13.90 -23.83
C TYR A 142 -2.76 -12.47 -24.30
N ALA A 143 -3.44 -11.97 -25.28
CA ALA A 143 -3.19 -10.62 -25.79
C ALA A 143 -4.49 -9.94 -26.24
N GLY A 144 -4.55 -8.62 -26.08
CA GLY A 144 -5.77 -7.84 -26.31
C GLY A 144 -6.31 -7.33 -24.98
N ASP A 145 -7.28 -6.43 -25.02
CA ASP A 145 -7.88 -5.88 -23.81
C ASP A 145 -8.99 -6.85 -23.34
N ASP A 146 -8.65 -7.73 -22.39
CA ASP A 146 -9.47 -8.87 -21.99
C ASP A 146 -10.36 -8.56 -20.76
N ASN A 147 -11.44 -9.31 -20.60
CA ASN A 147 -12.28 -9.34 -19.42
C ASN A 147 -12.33 -10.78 -18.88
N VAL A 148 -11.59 -11.06 -17.81
CA VAL A 148 -11.43 -12.41 -17.25
C VAL A 148 -12.09 -12.45 -15.86
N ARG A 149 -12.85 -13.52 -15.62
CA ARG A 149 -13.46 -13.81 -14.31
C ARG A 149 -13.17 -15.26 -13.91
N GLY A 150 -12.70 -15.47 -12.68
CA GLY A 150 -12.53 -16.77 -12.07
C GLY A 150 -13.86 -17.38 -11.65
N GLY A 151 -14.54 -16.73 -10.73
CA GLY A 151 -15.86 -17.15 -10.26
C GLY A 151 -15.85 -17.60 -8.82
N GLY A 152 -15.77 -18.86 -8.54
CA GLY A 152 -15.71 -19.35 -7.18
C GLY A 152 -14.85 -20.59 -7.05
N GLY A 153 -13.89 -20.53 -6.16
CA GLY A 153 -12.83 -21.52 -5.99
C GLY A 153 -11.50 -20.79 -5.91
N GLY A 154 -10.40 -21.47 -5.76
CA GLY A 154 -9.08 -20.82 -5.75
C GLY A 154 -8.48 -20.77 -7.15
N ASP A 155 -8.69 -19.69 -7.87
CA ASP A 155 -8.41 -19.57 -9.29
C ASP A 155 -7.00 -19.03 -9.59
N ARG A 156 -6.49 -19.30 -10.79
CA ARG A 156 -5.28 -18.70 -11.32
C ARG A 156 -5.57 -18.02 -12.64
N LEU A 157 -5.44 -16.69 -12.65
CA LEU A 157 -5.90 -15.83 -13.74
C LEU A 157 -4.75 -14.99 -14.28
N TRP A 158 -4.65 -14.91 -15.60
CA TRP A 158 -3.70 -14.05 -16.31
C TRP A 158 -4.46 -13.20 -17.34
N GLY A 159 -4.27 -11.88 -17.29
CA GLY A 159 -4.71 -10.98 -18.35
C GLY A 159 -3.88 -11.19 -19.61
N GLY A 160 -2.65 -10.75 -19.63
CA GLY A 160 -1.71 -11.00 -20.71
C GLY A 160 -1.06 -9.73 -21.23
N GLU A 161 -1.07 -9.54 -22.58
CA GLU A 161 -0.66 -8.26 -23.19
C GLU A 161 -1.91 -7.40 -23.47
N GLY A 162 -2.00 -6.20 -22.94
CA GLY A 162 -3.14 -5.29 -23.17
C GLY A 162 -3.71 -4.75 -21.86
N ASP A 163 -4.68 -3.83 -21.97
CA ASP A 163 -5.29 -3.23 -20.78
C ASP A 163 -6.46 -4.09 -20.29
N ASP A 164 -6.17 -4.99 -19.35
CA ASP A 164 -7.07 -6.06 -18.94
C ASP A 164 -7.98 -5.72 -17.75
N ARG A 165 -9.03 -6.49 -17.60
CA ARG A 165 -9.88 -6.53 -16.41
C ARG A 165 -9.98 -7.95 -15.91
N VAL A 166 -9.35 -8.21 -14.75
CA VAL A 166 -9.29 -9.56 -14.20
C VAL A 166 -9.91 -9.57 -12.80
N ARG A 167 -10.79 -10.54 -12.54
CA ARG A 167 -11.44 -10.73 -11.24
C ARG A 167 -11.35 -12.17 -10.77
N GLY A 168 -10.88 -12.37 -9.54
CA GLY A 168 -10.95 -13.65 -8.83
C GLY A 168 -12.39 -14.01 -8.46
N ASP A 169 -13.13 -13.06 -7.90
CA ASP A 169 -14.48 -13.15 -7.33
C ASP A 169 -14.49 -13.82 -5.93
N ALA A 170 -14.51 -15.13 -5.76
CA ALA A 170 -14.64 -15.75 -4.44
C ALA A 170 -13.80 -17.02 -4.28
N GLY A 171 -12.92 -17.02 -3.33
CA GLY A 171 -11.93 -18.06 -3.03
C GLY A 171 -10.57 -17.44 -2.88
N ASP A 172 -9.56 -18.22 -2.61
CA ASP A 172 -8.19 -17.73 -2.45
C ASP A 172 -7.53 -17.72 -3.83
N ASP A 173 -7.54 -16.58 -4.52
CA ASP A 173 -7.21 -16.45 -5.93
C ASP A 173 -5.77 -15.95 -6.16
N THR A 174 -5.23 -16.24 -7.35
CA THR A 174 -3.99 -15.65 -7.84
C THR A 174 -4.26 -14.94 -9.17
N VAL A 175 -4.09 -13.62 -9.18
CA VAL A 175 -4.43 -12.75 -10.30
C VAL A 175 -3.18 -12.05 -10.81
N HIS A 176 -2.94 -12.11 -12.12
CA HIS A 176 -1.84 -11.46 -12.81
C HIS A 176 -2.36 -10.58 -13.95
N GLY A 177 -1.96 -9.28 -13.98
CA GLY A 177 -2.21 -8.40 -15.12
C GLY A 177 -1.26 -8.71 -16.27
N GLN A 178 -0.01 -8.58 -16.10
CA GLN A 178 1.17 -8.75 -16.94
C GLN A 178 1.59 -7.46 -17.66
N ASP A 179 1.40 -7.31 -19.00
CA ASP A 179 1.83 -6.11 -19.74
C ASP A 179 0.62 -5.24 -20.10
N GLY A 180 0.53 -4.02 -19.62
CA GLY A 180 -0.55 -3.07 -19.90
C GLY A 180 -1.05 -2.35 -18.65
N ASP A 181 -1.97 -1.41 -18.80
CA ASP A 181 -2.55 -0.69 -17.67
C ASP A 181 -3.81 -1.44 -17.19
N ASP A 182 -3.62 -2.34 -16.22
CA ASP A 182 -4.60 -3.34 -15.82
C ASP A 182 -5.53 -2.90 -14.68
N ARG A 183 -6.67 -3.58 -14.57
CA ARG A 183 -7.57 -3.49 -13.42
C ARG A 183 -7.83 -4.86 -12.85
N LEU A 184 -7.36 -5.07 -11.63
CA LEU A 184 -7.33 -6.38 -11.00
C LEU A 184 -8.11 -6.35 -9.69
N TRP A 185 -8.91 -7.37 -9.45
CA TRP A 185 -9.67 -7.57 -8.22
C TRP A 185 -9.45 -8.99 -7.72
N GLY A 186 -9.03 -9.13 -6.46
CA GLY A 186 -9.04 -10.40 -5.75
C GLY A 186 -10.48 -10.82 -5.45
N GLY A 187 -11.11 -10.17 -4.50
CA GLY A 187 -12.54 -10.35 -4.22
C GLY A 187 -12.83 -10.79 -2.79
N LYS A 188 -13.17 -12.04 -2.56
CA LYS A 188 -13.35 -12.63 -1.24
C LYS A 188 -12.42 -13.80 -1.07
N GLY A 189 -11.72 -13.86 0.05
CA GLY A 189 -10.71 -14.84 0.35
C GLY A 189 -9.34 -14.20 0.37
N ALA A 190 -8.32 -14.93 0.78
CA ALA A 190 -6.95 -14.43 0.84
C ALA A 190 -6.29 -14.50 -0.53
N ASP A 191 -6.25 -13.37 -1.23
CA ASP A 191 -5.87 -13.26 -2.62
C ASP A 191 -4.40 -12.84 -2.81
N SER A 192 -3.84 -13.20 -3.96
CA SER A 192 -2.53 -12.73 -4.40
C SER A 192 -2.67 -12.03 -5.76
N VAL A 193 -2.47 -10.71 -5.79
CA VAL A 193 -2.72 -9.87 -6.97
C VAL A 193 -1.43 -9.21 -7.43
N PHE A 194 -1.08 -9.35 -8.70
CA PHE A 194 0.17 -8.86 -9.30
C PHE A 194 -0.13 -8.04 -10.56
N GLY A 195 0.25 -6.73 -10.56
CA GLY A 195 0.12 -5.86 -11.72
C GLY A 195 1.14 -6.22 -12.79
N HIS A 196 2.40 -6.21 -12.48
CA HIS A 196 3.61 -6.40 -13.29
C HIS A 196 4.07 -5.13 -14.03
N ASN A 197 3.80 -4.94 -15.32
CA ASN A 197 4.26 -3.80 -16.09
C ASN A 197 3.08 -2.93 -16.54
N GLY A 198 3.08 -1.66 -16.21
CA GLY A 198 2.03 -0.72 -16.57
C GLY A 198 1.55 0.06 -15.37
N ASP A 199 0.70 1.05 -15.59
CA ASP A 199 0.10 1.82 -14.51
C ASP A 199 -1.19 1.10 -14.06
N ASP A 200 -1.07 0.22 -13.05
CA ASP A 200 -2.09 -0.75 -12.66
C ASP A 200 -3.03 -0.27 -11.53
N SER A 201 -4.21 -0.87 -11.44
CA SER A 201 -5.15 -0.66 -10.34
C SER A 201 -5.55 -1.99 -9.72
N LEU A 202 -5.12 -2.23 -8.49
CA LEU A 202 -5.29 -3.46 -7.73
C LEU A 202 -6.23 -3.23 -6.54
N ASP A 203 -7.16 -4.14 -6.32
CA ASP A 203 -8.10 -4.15 -5.19
C ASP A 203 -8.14 -5.58 -4.63
N GLY A 204 -7.67 -5.76 -3.39
CA GLY A 204 -7.66 -7.06 -2.71
C GLY A 204 -9.08 -7.49 -2.36
N GLY A 205 -9.78 -6.68 -1.58
CA GLY A 205 -11.19 -6.87 -1.28
C GLY A 205 -11.50 -7.24 0.16
N MET A 206 -11.84 -8.46 0.45
CA MET A 206 -12.14 -8.98 1.78
C MET A 206 -11.17 -10.11 2.14
N ASP A 207 -10.87 -10.20 3.46
CA ASP A 207 -9.88 -11.12 4.03
C ASP A 207 -8.43 -10.65 3.77
N ASP A 208 -7.42 -11.41 4.19
CA ASP A 208 -6.03 -10.96 4.23
C ASP A 208 -5.35 -11.12 2.85
N ASP A 209 -5.05 -10.04 2.15
CA ASP A 209 -4.60 -10.02 0.77
C ASP A 209 -3.10 -9.64 0.60
N SER A 210 -2.53 -10.02 -0.54
CA SER A 210 -1.17 -9.65 -0.94
C SER A 210 -1.17 -9.02 -2.33
N LEU A 211 -0.85 -7.72 -2.41
CA LEU A 211 -0.88 -6.93 -3.64
C LEU A 211 0.53 -6.44 -4.00
N VAL A 212 0.92 -6.61 -5.26
CA VAL A 212 2.20 -6.14 -5.80
C VAL A 212 1.97 -5.42 -7.12
N GLY A 213 2.26 -4.10 -7.17
CA GLY A 213 2.18 -3.29 -8.40
C GLY A 213 3.29 -3.66 -9.37
N SER A 214 4.52 -3.60 -8.97
CA SER A 214 5.80 -3.89 -9.62
C SER A 214 6.37 -2.71 -10.39
N ALA A 215 6.03 -2.46 -11.63
CA ALA A 215 6.64 -1.39 -12.44
C ALA A 215 5.58 -0.53 -13.13
N GLY A 216 5.47 0.72 -12.75
CA GLY A 216 4.47 1.67 -13.19
C GLY A 216 4.08 2.60 -12.06
N ASN A 217 3.07 3.44 -12.26
CA ASN A 217 2.52 4.24 -11.18
C ASN A 217 1.20 3.59 -10.76
N ASP A 218 1.29 2.73 -9.76
CA ASP A 218 0.25 1.80 -9.40
C ASP A 218 -0.68 2.33 -8.32
N GLY A 219 -1.93 1.88 -8.34
CA GLY A 219 -2.91 2.13 -7.31
C GLY A 219 -3.33 0.84 -6.62
N LEU A 220 -2.99 0.68 -5.35
CA LEU A 220 -3.25 -0.51 -4.55
C LEU A 220 -4.22 -0.19 -3.41
N ILE A 221 -5.25 -1.00 -3.27
CA ILE A 221 -6.21 -0.96 -2.17
C ILE A 221 -6.27 -2.35 -1.55
N GLY A 222 -5.92 -2.48 -0.26
CA GLY A 222 -6.03 -3.74 0.48
C GLY A 222 -7.49 -4.12 0.67
N GLY A 223 -8.23 -3.30 1.39
CA GLY A 223 -9.66 -3.47 1.61
C GLY A 223 -9.99 -3.79 3.05
N SER A 224 -10.48 -4.96 3.35
CA SER A 224 -10.72 -5.39 4.72
C SER A 224 -9.99 -6.67 5.03
N GLY A 225 -9.14 -6.69 6.01
CA GLY A 225 -8.24 -7.77 6.38
C GLY A 225 -6.89 -7.23 6.79
N ASP A 226 -5.97 -8.09 7.19
CA ASP A 226 -4.59 -7.69 7.49
C ASP A 226 -3.77 -7.84 6.20
N ASP A 227 -3.61 -6.74 5.42
CA ASP A 227 -3.14 -6.77 4.04
C ASP A 227 -1.63 -6.45 3.90
N ALA A 228 -1.03 -6.95 2.81
CA ALA A 228 0.36 -6.65 2.45
C ALA A 228 0.43 -6.02 1.05
N LEU A 229 0.81 -4.74 0.97
CA LEU A 229 0.85 -3.95 -0.25
C LEU A 229 2.29 -3.53 -0.58
N HIS A 230 2.71 -3.75 -1.82
CA HIS A 230 4.01 -3.34 -2.33
C HIS A 230 3.84 -2.63 -3.68
N GLY A 231 4.12 -1.31 -3.73
CA GLY A 231 4.05 -0.51 -4.95
C GLY A 231 5.08 -0.97 -5.97
N GLY A 232 6.35 -0.74 -5.71
CA GLY A 232 7.42 -1.25 -6.55
C GLY A 232 8.32 -0.16 -7.13
N LEU A 233 8.31 0.01 -8.44
CA LEU A 233 9.00 1.08 -9.16
C LEU A 233 7.98 2.04 -9.74
N GLY A 234 8.05 3.32 -9.41
CA GLY A 234 7.15 4.33 -9.92
C GLY A 234 6.58 5.17 -8.78
N SER A 235 5.62 6.02 -9.09
CA SER A 235 4.97 6.83 -8.04
C SER A 235 3.63 6.21 -7.71
N ASP A 236 3.62 5.43 -6.64
CA ASP A 236 2.54 4.54 -6.29
C ASP A 236 1.57 5.16 -5.27
N THR A 237 0.35 4.67 -5.23
CA THR A 237 -0.65 5.06 -4.24
C THR A 237 -1.20 3.83 -3.53
N LEU A 238 -0.90 3.69 -2.25
CA LEU A 238 -1.26 2.55 -1.43
C LEU A 238 -2.26 2.95 -0.35
N SER A 239 -3.33 2.19 -0.19
CA SER A 239 -4.30 2.29 0.90
C SER A 239 -4.52 0.92 1.53
N GLY A 240 -4.23 0.79 2.82
CA GLY A 240 -4.53 -0.42 3.59
C GLY A 240 -6.04 -0.60 3.76
N ASP A 241 -6.73 0.51 4.01
CA ASP A 241 -8.12 0.61 4.44
C ASP A 241 -8.32 -0.05 5.81
N GLY A 242 -8.85 -1.23 5.98
CA GLY A 242 -9.23 -1.71 7.29
C GLY A 242 -8.59 -3.01 7.74
N GLY A 243 -7.75 -2.96 8.77
CA GLY A 243 -6.99 -4.09 9.31
C GLY A 243 -5.70 -3.66 9.97
N GLN A 244 -4.75 -4.56 10.04
CA GLN A 244 -3.37 -4.25 10.40
C GLN A 244 -2.50 -4.47 9.17
N ASP A 245 -2.22 -3.40 8.45
CA ASP A 245 -1.69 -3.49 7.12
C ASP A 245 -0.17 -3.25 7.07
N ASN A 246 0.47 -3.83 6.06
CA ASN A 246 1.88 -3.62 5.76
C ASN A 246 2.01 -2.97 4.39
N LEU A 247 2.34 -1.68 4.34
CA LEU A 247 2.48 -0.90 3.12
C LEU A 247 3.94 -0.57 2.87
N PHE A 248 4.42 -0.89 1.68
CA PHE A 248 5.75 -0.56 1.21
C PHE A 248 5.67 0.12 -0.17
N GLY A 249 6.01 1.42 -0.24
CA GLY A 249 5.96 2.20 -1.48
C GLY A 249 6.95 1.66 -2.51
N GLY A 250 8.23 1.67 -2.19
CA GLY A 250 9.26 1.12 -3.07
C GLY A 250 10.26 2.17 -3.52
N TRP A 251 10.40 2.35 -4.82
CA TRP A 251 11.21 3.40 -5.43
C TRP A 251 10.32 4.36 -6.19
N GLY A 252 10.36 5.63 -5.84
CA GLY A 252 9.60 6.69 -6.48
C GLY A 252 8.96 7.60 -5.45
N ASP A 253 8.21 8.58 -5.90
CA ASP A 253 7.54 9.50 -4.99
C ASP A 253 6.15 8.91 -4.68
N ASP A 254 6.01 8.21 -3.55
CA ASP A 254 4.87 7.37 -3.21
C ASP A 254 3.88 8.05 -2.25
N ALA A 255 2.65 7.56 -2.23
CA ALA A 255 1.62 7.97 -1.30
C ALA A 255 1.01 6.78 -0.56
N LEU A 256 1.22 6.73 0.76
CA LEU A 256 0.77 5.64 1.62
C LEU A 256 -0.26 6.14 2.63
N SER A 257 -1.28 5.33 2.87
CA SER A 257 -2.28 5.57 3.90
C SER A 257 -2.72 4.29 4.61
N GLY A 258 -2.57 4.26 5.93
CA GLY A 258 -3.19 3.27 6.82
C GLY A 258 -4.56 3.71 7.35
N LEU A 259 -5.13 4.82 6.89
CA LEU A 259 -6.40 5.32 7.41
C LEU A 259 -7.60 4.79 6.64
N LEU A 260 -8.59 4.32 7.40
CA LEU A 260 -9.90 4.00 6.86
C LEU A 260 -10.73 5.28 6.67
N ASN A 261 -11.41 5.38 5.54
CA ASN A 261 -12.35 6.45 5.30
C ASN A 261 -13.74 6.03 5.84
N ASP A 262 -14.22 6.68 6.91
CA ASP A 262 -15.58 6.39 7.43
C ASP A 262 -16.64 6.67 6.34
N PRO A 263 -17.27 5.63 5.79
CA PRO A 263 -18.25 5.80 4.72
C PRO A 263 -19.52 6.54 5.15
N ALA A 264 -19.78 6.64 6.46
CA ALA A 264 -20.97 7.30 6.99
C ALA A 264 -20.78 8.81 7.12
N THR A 265 -19.59 9.25 7.43
CA THR A 265 -19.27 10.67 7.67
C THR A 265 -18.39 11.27 6.57
N GLY A 266 -17.64 10.44 5.83
CA GLY A 266 -16.62 10.84 4.90
C GLY A 266 -15.41 11.48 5.58
N ALA A 267 -15.29 11.31 6.91
CA ALA A 267 -14.17 11.76 7.68
C ALA A 267 -13.05 10.72 7.65
N LEU A 268 -11.82 11.17 7.68
CA LEU A 268 -10.70 10.30 7.98
C LEU A 268 -10.85 9.84 9.42
N ASP A 269 -10.89 8.57 9.62
CA ASP A 269 -10.86 7.94 10.93
C ASP A 269 -9.89 6.78 10.89
N ASP A 270 -9.42 6.41 12.04
CA ASP A 270 -8.58 5.27 12.23
C ASP A 270 -9.22 4.49 13.39
N ILE A 271 -10.02 3.53 13.03
CA ILE A 271 -10.80 2.71 13.96
C ILE A 271 -10.32 1.26 13.99
N ASP A 272 -9.37 0.93 13.16
CA ASP A 272 -8.86 -0.43 12.95
C ASP A 272 -7.58 -0.69 13.74
N GLY A 273 -6.51 -1.06 13.10
CA GLY A 273 -5.33 -1.58 13.79
C GLY A 273 -4.12 -0.68 13.69
N ARG A 274 -2.99 -1.27 13.97
CA ARG A 274 -1.69 -0.65 13.79
C ARG A 274 -1.14 -1.03 12.44
N ASP A 275 -0.80 -0.05 11.62
CA ASP A 275 -0.21 -0.25 10.32
C ASP A 275 1.31 -0.06 10.32
N TYR A 276 1.96 -0.70 9.36
CA TYR A 276 3.38 -0.52 9.09
C TYR A 276 3.54 0.15 7.73
N LEU A 277 3.96 1.42 7.74
CA LEU A 277 4.05 2.26 6.57
C LEU A 277 5.52 2.57 6.26
N ASN A 278 6.02 2.11 5.13
CA ASN A 278 7.39 2.35 4.68
C ASN A 278 7.39 3.01 3.29
N GLY A 279 7.83 4.27 3.21
CA GLY A 279 7.92 5.00 1.94
C GLY A 279 8.91 4.34 0.99
N GLY A 280 10.15 4.12 1.45
CA GLY A 280 11.17 3.49 0.63
C GLY A 280 12.20 4.47 0.13
N GLY A 281 12.20 4.78 -1.14
CA GLY A 281 13.14 5.76 -1.69
C GLY A 281 12.50 6.66 -2.72
N GLY A 282 12.58 7.96 -2.49
CA GLY A 282 11.92 9.02 -3.23
C GLY A 282 11.39 10.07 -2.26
N ASN A 283 10.44 10.90 -2.68
CA ASN A 283 9.87 11.90 -1.76
C ASN A 283 8.42 11.52 -1.46
N ASP A 284 8.24 10.82 -0.37
CA ASP A 284 7.01 10.11 -0.06
C ASP A 284 6.03 10.95 0.79
N MET A 285 4.75 10.70 0.61
CA MET A 285 3.67 11.22 1.42
C MET A 285 3.02 10.09 2.21
N ILE A 286 3.17 10.09 3.54
CA ILE A 286 2.68 9.02 4.40
C ILE A 286 1.63 9.59 5.36
N LEU A 287 0.41 9.08 5.26
CA LEU A 287 -0.71 9.46 6.12
C LEU A 287 -0.86 8.41 7.22
N ALA A 288 -0.45 8.77 8.44
CA ALA A 288 -0.36 7.86 9.57
C ALA A 288 -1.54 8.02 10.55
N GLY A 289 -1.99 6.92 11.08
CA GLY A 289 -3.05 6.74 12.03
C GLY A 289 -2.60 6.50 13.47
N LYS A 290 -3.49 5.86 14.24
CA LYS A 290 -3.30 5.51 15.65
C LYS A 290 -2.38 4.29 15.81
N GLU A 291 -1.30 4.46 16.55
CA GLU A 291 -0.32 3.42 16.83
C GLU A 291 0.48 2.94 15.61
N ASP A 292 0.33 3.57 14.46
CA ASP A 292 1.07 3.21 13.26
C ASP A 292 2.57 3.34 13.45
N ILE A 293 3.30 2.50 12.74
CA ILE A 293 4.75 2.56 12.67
C ILE A 293 5.14 3.04 11.29
N VAL A 294 5.76 4.22 11.24
CA VAL A 294 6.15 4.88 9.99
C VAL A 294 7.66 4.88 9.85
N THR A 295 8.13 4.44 8.70
CA THR A 295 9.52 4.62 8.24
C THR A 295 9.49 5.42 6.94
N PRO A 296 9.83 6.73 6.94
CA PRO A 296 9.75 7.55 5.73
C PRO A 296 10.65 7.01 4.61
N GLY A 297 11.90 6.69 4.92
CA GLY A 297 12.82 6.11 3.95
C GLY A 297 13.97 7.04 3.60
N THR A 298 14.30 7.11 2.29
CA THR A 298 15.34 7.99 1.76
C THR A 298 14.74 9.00 0.79
N GLY A 299 15.02 10.27 1.00
CA GLY A 299 14.49 11.38 0.20
C GLY A 299 13.94 12.48 1.08
N ALA A 300 13.10 13.31 0.52
CA ALA A 300 12.46 14.40 1.27
C ALA A 300 10.99 14.05 1.51
N ASP A 301 10.73 13.37 2.61
CA ASP A 301 9.45 12.75 2.89
C ASP A 301 8.54 13.66 3.71
N THR A 302 7.24 13.42 3.64
CA THR A 302 6.25 14.09 4.46
C THR A 302 5.38 13.10 5.21
N VAL A 303 5.49 13.07 6.54
CA VAL A 303 4.59 12.30 7.39
C VAL A 303 3.42 13.19 7.82
N ALA A 304 2.22 12.83 7.43
CA ALA A 304 0.99 13.53 7.80
C ALA A 304 0.31 12.84 8.98
N LEU A 305 0.00 13.63 10.01
CA LEU A 305 -0.66 13.22 11.25
C LEU A 305 -1.91 14.08 11.43
N GLY A 306 -2.85 13.68 12.27
CA GLY A 306 -4.02 14.50 12.48
C GLY A 306 -4.71 14.32 13.84
N ASP A 307 -5.81 15.04 13.98
CA ASP A 307 -6.64 15.02 15.18
C ASP A 307 -7.50 13.76 15.35
N TRP A 308 -7.47 12.86 14.35
CA TRP A 308 -7.96 11.48 14.47
C TRP A 308 -7.13 10.65 15.47
N ILE A 309 -5.85 11.01 15.72
CA ILE A 309 -5.01 10.35 16.71
C ILE A 309 -5.46 10.73 18.12
N THR A 310 -5.97 9.77 18.86
CA THR A 310 -6.52 9.96 20.20
C THR A 310 -5.47 9.77 21.31
N PRO A 311 -5.70 10.31 22.53
CA PRO A 311 -4.76 10.15 23.63
C PRO A 311 -4.42 8.69 23.95
N GLY A 312 -3.13 8.38 23.98
CA GLY A 312 -2.60 7.04 24.27
C GLY A 312 -2.32 6.20 23.04
N HIS A 313 -2.67 6.66 21.83
CA HIS A 313 -2.54 5.94 20.57
C HIS A 313 -1.70 6.74 19.55
N ALA A 314 -0.54 7.23 19.97
CA ALA A 314 0.36 8.01 19.13
C ALA A 314 1.07 7.14 18.09
N ALA A 315 1.25 7.66 16.89
CA ALA A 315 2.08 7.04 15.87
C ALA A 315 3.56 6.98 16.29
N GLU A 316 4.30 6.03 15.78
CA GLU A 316 5.75 5.90 15.98
C GLU A 316 6.48 6.14 14.65
N ILE A 317 7.34 7.16 14.59
CA ILE A 317 8.12 7.49 13.41
C ILE A 317 9.56 7.09 13.64
N LEU A 318 10.09 6.24 12.76
CA LEU A 318 11.42 5.68 12.79
C LEU A 318 12.24 6.15 11.58
N GLY A 319 13.51 6.48 11.76
CA GLY A 319 14.40 6.84 10.65
C GLY A 319 14.14 8.23 10.05
N PHE A 320 13.42 9.10 10.73
CA PHE A 320 13.16 10.48 10.27
C PHE A 320 14.45 11.30 10.16
N SER A 321 14.69 11.92 9.01
CA SER A 321 15.81 12.82 8.74
C SER A 321 15.36 14.29 8.85
N ALA A 322 15.74 14.97 9.92
CA ALA A 322 15.38 16.39 10.07
C ALA A 322 16.03 17.34 9.03
N GLU A 323 16.96 16.85 8.20
CA GLU A 323 17.57 17.64 7.13
C GLU A 323 16.75 17.59 5.82
N GLU A 324 15.97 16.54 5.63
CA GLU A 324 15.25 16.24 4.39
C GLU A 324 13.74 16.16 4.58
N ASP A 325 13.29 15.58 5.71
CA ASP A 325 11.89 15.26 5.93
C ASP A 325 11.09 16.35 6.62
N GLY A 326 9.77 16.34 6.41
CA GLY A 326 8.78 17.18 7.04
C GLY A 326 7.67 16.42 7.75
N ILE A 327 7.07 17.07 8.74
CA ILE A 327 5.86 16.56 9.38
C ILE A 327 4.72 17.55 9.13
N MET A 328 3.59 17.04 8.67
CA MET A 328 2.37 17.81 8.49
C MET A 328 1.37 17.40 9.58
N VAL A 329 0.78 18.36 10.27
CA VAL A 329 -0.26 18.08 11.26
C VAL A 329 -1.56 18.72 10.80
N LEU A 330 -2.52 17.87 10.47
CA LEU A 330 -3.86 18.26 10.06
C LEU A 330 -4.74 18.46 11.30
N PHE A 331 -5.55 19.49 11.33
CA PHE A 331 -6.45 19.76 12.45
C PHE A 331 -7.79 20.31 11.99
N ASP A 332 -8.86 19.98 12.74
CA ASP A 332 -10.20 20.54 12.52
C ASP A 332 -10.27 21.97 13.07
N ASP A 333 -10.15 22.94 12.19
CA ASP A 333 -10.23 24.37 12.53
C ASP A 333 -11.64 24.83 12.88
N SER A 334 -12.66 24.00 12.67
CA SER A 334 -14.01 24.25 13.17
C SER A 334 -14.13 23.96 14.67
N ALA A 335 -13.33 23.02 15.17
CA ALA A 335 -13.29 22.66 16.58
C ALA A 335 -12.27 23.49 17.38
N ASP A 336 -11.12 23.82 16.78
CA ASP A 336 -10.04 24.60 17.40
C ASP A 336 -9.37 25.55 16.40
N ALA A 337 -9.61 26.84 16.57
CA ALA A 337 -9.08 27.86 15.66
C ALA A 337 -7.60 28.24 15.93
N ASP A 338 -7.00 27.80 17.03
CA ASP A 338 -5.60 28.12 17.42
C ASP A 338 -4.93 26.94 18.14
N PRO A 339 -4.68 25.84 17.45
CA PRO A 339 -4.10 24.64 18.04
C PRO A 339 -2.67 24.89 18.52
N GLN A 340 -2.33 24.33 19.69
CA GLN A 340 -1.00 24.45 20.28
C GLN A 340 -0.15 23.23 19.98
N LEU A 341 0.90 23.43 19.18
CA LEU A 341 1.89 22.40 18.87
C LEU A 341 3.11 22.53 19.81
N THR A 342 3.49 21.43 20.45
CA THR A 342 4.67 21.37 21.32
C THR A 342 5.50 20.13 21.06
N LEU A 343 6.82 20.23 21.32
CA LEU A 343 7.75 19.12 21.32
C LEU A 343 8.23 18.85 22.74
N GLU A 344 8.22 17.59 23.15
CA GLU A 344 8.73 17.14 24.44
C GLU A 344 9.75 16.01 24.25
N MET A 345 10.87 16.08 24.98
CA MET A 345 11.82 14.96 25.02
C MET A 345 11.26 13.85 25.89
N ASP A 346 11.45 12.61 25.46
CA ASP A 346 11.13 11.47 26.31
C ASP A 346 12.00 11.49 27.58
N SER A 347 11.39 11.16 28.72
CA SER A 347 12.06 11.23 30.02
C SER A 347 13.03 10.06 30.27
N GLU A 348 12.88 8.96 29.54
CA GLU A 348 13.63 7.70 29.68
C GLU A 348 14.57 7.48 28.51
N ASP A 349 14.22 8.02 27.32
CA ASP A 349 14.98 7.89 26.08
C ASP A 349 15.28 9.26 25.46
N ALA A 350 16.50 9.75 25.66
CA ALA A 350 16.92 11.07 25.14
C ALA A 350 17.03 11.13 23.59
N ALA A 351 16.94 10.00 22.90
CA ALA A 351 16.92 9.94 21.45
C ALA A 351 15.49 10.04 20.88
N ARG A 352 14.46 10.04 21.75
CA ARG A 352 13.06 10.08 21.37
C ARG A 352 12.43 11.44 21.71
N GLN A 353 11.67 11.98 20.78
CA GLN A 353 10.88 13.21 20.95
C GLN A 353 9.40 12.90 20.71
N HIS A 354 8.55 13.62 21.44
CA HIS A 354 7.10 13.51 21.30
C HIS A 354 6.52 14.79 20.69
N ILE A 355 5.64 14.62 19.73
CA ILE A 355 4.85 15.71 19.13
C ILE A 355 3.49 15.75 19.81
N LEU A 356 3.13 16.89 20.36
CA LEU A 356 1.85 17.08 21.05
C LEU A 356 1.04 18.17 20.37
N LEU A 357 -0.21 17.84 20.07
CA LEU A 357 -1.23 18.78 19.61
C LEU A 357 -2.21 19.02 20.77
N ASN A 358 -2.32 20.26 21.24
CA ASN A 358 -3.17 20.62 22.38
C ASN A 358 -2.89 19.79 23.65
N GLY A 359 -1.63 19.38 23.85
CA GLY A 359 -1.21 18.54 24.97
C GLY A 359 -1.51 17.04 24.79
N THR A 360 -2.11 16.62 23.68
CA THR A 360 -2.25 15.24 23.30
C THR A 360 -1.04 14.80 22.47
N ARG A 361 -0.37 13.71 22.86
CA ARG A 361 0.70 13.12 22.06
C ARG A 361 0.10 12.49 20.82
N ILE A 362 0.52 12.97 19.65
CA ILE A 362 0.07 12.45 18.34
C ILE A 362 1.15 11.61 17.67
N ALA A 363 2.44 11.87 17.97
CA ALA A 363 3.51 11.02 17.46
C ALA A 363 4.68 10.93 18.44
N SER A 364 5.48 9.89 18.29
CA SER A 364 6.80 9.71 18.88
C SER A 364 7.82 9.51 17.77
N VAL A 365 8.85 10.33 17.72
CA VAL A 365 9.90 10.29 16.70
C VAL A 365 11.19 9.79 17.35
N ALA A 366 11.74 8.68 16.87
CA ALA A 366 12.96 8.11 17.36
C ALA A 366 14.16 8.54 16.52
N ASP A 367 15.30 8.75 17.17
CA ASP A 367 16.60 9.01 16.53
C ASP A 367 16.60 10.16 15.51
N ALA A 368 15.84 11.25 15.78
CA ALA A 368 15.75 12.42 14.93
C ALA A 368 16.53 13.62 15.51
N PRO A 369 17.88 13.61 15.48
CA PRO A 369 18.67 14.72 15.97
C PRO A 369 18.40 15.98 15.14
N GLY A 370 18.01 17.05 15.81
CA GLY A 370 17.71 18.32 15.12
C GLY A 370 16.23 18.57 14.84
N LEU A 371 15.34 17.60 15.08
CA LEU A 371 13.90 17.83 14.96
C LEU A 371 13.48 19.02 15.84
N GLY A 372 12.82 19.97 15.24
CA GLY A 372 12.29 21.18 15.89
C GLY A 372 10.98 21.60 15.27
N LEU A 373 10.27 22.54 15.89
CA LEU A 373 8.97 23.02 15.38
C LEU A 373 9.02 23.55 13.94
N GLY A 374 10.22 23.93 13.44
CA GLY A 374 10.39 24.37 12.06
C GLY A 374 10.21 23.27 11.00
N HIS A 375 10.25 22.00 11.39
CA HIS A 375 10.03 20.84 10.53
C HIS A 375 8.58 20.37 10.54
N ILE A 376 7.71 21.06 11.31
CA ILE A 376 6.32 20.68 11.48
C ILE A 376 5.41 21.81 10.98
N THR A 377 4.55 21.47 10.03
CA THR A 377 3.57 22.39 9.43
C THR A 377 2.17 22.07 9.92
N LEU A 378 1.48 23.06 10.51
CA LEU A 378 0.06 22.94 10.86
C LEU A 378 -0.81 23.27 9.64
N VAL A 379 -1.73 22.42 9.30
CA VAL A 379 -2.65 22.58 8.16
C VAL A 379 -4.09 22.42 8.63
N ALA A 380 -4.89 23.48 8.44
CA ALA A 380 -6.32 23.42 8.74
C ALA A 380 -7.04 22.55 7.72
N GLN A 381 -7.89 21.63 8.17
CA GLN A 381 -8.66 20.75 7.27
C GLN A 381 -9.54 21.55 6.29
N SER A 382 -10.08 22.70 6.71
CA SER A 382 -10.85 23.59 5.82
C SER A 382 -10.03 24.18 4.68
N SER A 383 -8.70 24.20 4.79
CA SER A 383 -7.79 24.71 3.75
C SER A 383 -7.48 23.67 2.66
N LEU A 384 -7.79 22.39 2.91
CA LEU A 384 -7.61 21.34 1.93
C LEU A 384 -8.64 21.48 0.79
N PRO A 385 -8.26 21.20 -0.46
CA PRO A 385 -9.22 21.21 -1.56
C PRO A 385 -10.34 20.22 -1.27
N ALA A 386 -11.59 20.66 -1.42
CA ALA A 386 -12.72 19.75 -1.30
C ALA A 386 -12.57 18.65 -2.38
N VAL A 387 -12.51 17.41 -1.94
CA VAL A 387 -12.57 16.27 -2.86
C VAL A 387 -13.96 16.28 -3.47
N SER A 388 -14.03 16.73 -4.73
CA SER A 388 -15.28 16.60 -5.48
C SER A 388 -15.43 15.12 -5.80
N GLY A 389 -16.31 14.44 -5.04
CA GLY A 389 -16.67 13.06 -5.35
C GLY A 389 -17.12 12.96 -6.81
N ALA A 390 -16.49 12.06 -7.55
CA ALA A 390 -16.88 11.69 -8.90
C ALA A 390 -18.09 10.78 -8.88
#